data_087ab61fd6d7037b41aa161bccea4b5b
#
_entry.id   087ab61fd6d7037b41aa161bccea4b5b
#
_cell.length_a   1.000
_cell.length_b   1.000
_cell.length_c   1.000
_cell.angle_alpha   90.00
_cell.angle_beta   90.00
_cell.angle_gamma   90.00
#
_symmetry.space_group_name_H-M   'P 1'
#
loop_
_entity.id
_entity.type
_entity.pdbx_description
1 polymer ?
#
loop_
_entity_poly.entity_id
_entity_poly.type
_entity_poly.pdbx_seq_one_letter_code
_entity_poly.pdbx_strand_id
1 'polypeptide(L)'
;MSEWRKVASVDQVAEGSLHPVELEDLRIVIARVGERVYALEDRCSHEEFALSSGELVGTQVTCVLHGARFDLETGAPRALPAVRPVRTFESRVQGREIQVRLG
;
A
#
# COMPACT_ATOMS: atom_id res chain seq x y z
N MET A 1 -14.38 14.67 9.51
CA MET A 1 -14.44 13.20 9.52
C MET A 1 -14.24 12.65 8.14
N SER A 2 -13.46 11.62 8.04
CA SER A 2 -13.22 11.02 6.75
C SER A 2 -14.25 9.93 6.44
N GLU A 3 -14.56 9.81 5.18
CA GLU A 3 -15.48 8.79 4.70
C GLU A 3 -14.72 7.66 4.04
N TRP A 4 -15.34 6.49 4.00
CA TRP A 4 -14.79 5.39 3.23
C TRP A 4 -14.99 5.68 1.75
N ARG A 5 -13.92 5.54 0.98
CA ARG A 5 -13.91 5.84 -0.45
C ARG A 5 -13.53 4.57 -1.21
N LYS A 6 -14.33 4.23 -2.21
CA LYS A 6 -13.99 3.11 -3.08
C LYS A 6 -12.79 3.51 -3.94
N VAL A 7 -11.76 2.68 -3.96
CA VAL A 7 -10.57 2.91 -4.78
C VAL A 7 -10.36 1.84 -5.84
N ALA A 8 -10.95 0.66 -5.65
CA ALA A 8 -10.81 -0.43 -6.61
C ALA A 8 -11.86 -1.49 -6.28
N SER A 9 -12.03 -2.47 -7.17
CA SER A 9 -12.80 -3.66 -6.83
C SER A 9 -11.81 -4.81 -6.62
N VAL A 10 -12.25 -5.83 -5.88
CA VAL A 10 -11.38 -6.97 -5.58
C VAL A 10 -10.90 -7.68 -6.84
N ASP A 11 -11.67 -7.61 -7.92
CA ASP A 11 -11.29 -8.22 -9.18
C ASP A 11 -10.11 -7.53 -9.87
N GLN A 12 -9.86 -6.28 -9.50
CA GLN A 12 -8.78 -5.49 -10.09
C GLN A 12 -7.45 -5.71 -9.40
N VAL A 13 -7.47 -6.31 -8.21
CA VAL A 13 -6.25 -6.49 -7.41
C VAL A 13 -6.05 -7.96 -7.13
N ALA A 14 -5.18 -8.59 -7.90
CA ALA A 14 -4.88 -10.01 -7.73
C ALA A 14 -4.19 -10.25 -6.40
N GLU A 15 -4.35 -11.46 -5.85
CA GLU A 15 -3.64 -11.85 -4.65
C GLU A 15 -2.13 -11.74 -4.88
N GLY A 16 -1.43 -11.21 -3.90
CA GLY A 16 0.01 -11.04 -3.98
C GLY A 16 0.45 -9.88 -4.86
N SER A 17 -0.46 -8.99 -5.23
CA SER A 17 -0.12 -7.87 -6.11
C SER A 17 -0.18 -6.53 -5.41
N LEU A 18 0.44 -5.55 -6.04
CA LEU A 18 0.42 -4.14 -5.66
C LEU A 18 -0.35 -3.40 -6.75
N HIS A 19 -1.32 -2.60 -6.35
CA HIS A 19 -2.17 -1.88 -7.30
C HIS A 19 -2.17 -0.39 -6.97
N PRO A 20 -1.61 0.45 -7.85
CA PRO A 20 -1.59 1.89 -7.60
C PRO A 20 -2.95 2.52 -7.87
N VAL A 21 -3.35 3.44 -7.00
CA VAL A 21 -4.59 4.22 -7.18
C VAL A 21 -4.30 5.65 -6.78
N GLU A 22 -5.13 6.57 -7.27
CA GLU A 22 -5.08 7.97 -6.85
C GLU A 22 -6.38 8.33 -6.16
N LEU A 23 -6.27 9.10 -5.09
CA LEU A 23 -7.42 9.56 -4.34
C LEU A 23 -7.09 10.94 -3.79
N GLU A 24 -7.81 11.97 -4.27
CA GLU A 24 -7.62 13.36 -3.82
C GLU A 24 -6.16 13.81 -3.83
N ASP A 25 -5.51 13.64 -4.97
CA ASP A 25 -4.11 14.02 -5.19
C ASP A 25 -3.10 13.16 -4.43
N LEU A 26 -3.55 12.16 -3.71
CA LEU A 26 -2.66 11.20 -3.05
C LEU A 26 -2.46 9.98 -3.93
N ARG A 27 -1.23 9.53 -4.02
CA ARG A 27 -0.93 8.25 -4.65
C ARG A 27 -0.91 7.20 -3.56
N ILE A 28 -1.72 6.18 -3.74
CA ILE A 28 -1.88 5.11 -2.75
C ILE A 28 -1.63 3.79 -3.46
N VAL A 29 -0.93 2.88 -2.80
CA VAL A 29 -0.79 1.52 -3.29
C VAL A 29 -1.65 0.61 -2.44
N ILE A 30 -2.44 -0.22 -3.12
CA ILE A 30 -3.24 -1.26 -2.47
C ILE A 30 -2.46 -2.56 -2.59
N ALA A 31 -2.16 -3.17 -1.45
CA ALA A 31 -1.48 -4.46 -1.42
C ALA A 31 -2.49 -5.52 -1.00
N ARG A 32 -2.55 -6.62 -1.74
CA ARG A 32 -3.45 -7.71 -1.39
C ARG A 32 -2.65 -8.93 -0.99
N VAL A 33 -2.89 -9.39 0.25
CA VAL A 33 -2.25 -10.59 0.78
C VAL A 33 -3.38 -11.52 1.22
N GLY A 34 -3.64 -12.56 0.44
CA GLY A 34 -4.77 -13.44 0.67
C GLY A 34 -6.08 -12.66 0.53
N GLU A 35 -6.88 -12.65 1.57
CA GLU A 35 -8.15 -11.93 1.59
C GLU A 35 -8.03 -10.55 2.24
N ARG A 36 -6.85 -10.18 2.69
CA ARG A 36 -6.64 -8.89 3.34
C ARG A 36 -6.06 -7.89 2.35
N VAL A 37 -6.46 -6.64 2.52
CA VAL A 37 -5.91 -5.53 1.74
C VAL A 37 -5.28 -4.52 2.70
N TYR A 38 -4.26 -3.84 2.18
CA TYR A 38 -3.54 -2.80 2.91
C TYR A 38 -3.40 -1.60 1.99
N ALA A 39 -3.41 -0.42 2.56
CA ALA A 39 -3.25 0.81 1.80
C ALA A 39 -2.11 1.63 2.39
N LEU A 40 -1.15 1.97 1.55
CA LEU A 40 0.00 2.76 1.96
C LEU A 40 0.20 3.88 0.93
N GLU A 41 0.88 4.94 1.34
CA GLU A 41 1.30 5.96 0.40
C GLU A 41 2.21 5.30 -0.64
N ASP A 42 1.95 5.53 -1.91
CA ASP A 42 2.69 4.86 -2.99
C ASP A 42 4.00 5.59 -3.26
N ARG A 43 4.86 5.57 -2.26
CA ARG A 43 6.12 6.27 -2.31
C ARG A 43 7.07 5.66 -1.28
N CYS A 44 8.26 5.33 -1.71
CA CYS A 44 9.29 4.89 -0.78
C CYS A 44 9.76 6.09 0.04
N SER A 45 9.79 5.96 1.37
CA SER A 45 10.24 7.06 2.23
C SER A 45 11.71 7.41 2.04
N HIS A 46 12.46 6.50 1.45
CA HIS A 46 13.87 6.66 1.18
C HIS A 46 14.12 7.43 -0.13
N GLU A 47 13.30 7.18 -1.14
CA GLU A 47 13.45 7.75 -2.47
C GLU A 47 12.09 8.05 -3.08
N GLU A 48 12.09 8.83 -4.16
CA GLU A 48 10.86 9.17 -4.88
C GLU A 48 10.46 8.08 -5.86
N PHE A 49 10.46 6.84 -5.38
CA PHE A 49 10.02 5.69 -6.18
C PHE A 49 8.69 5.19 -5.68
N ALA A 50 7.84 4.79 -6.60
CA ALA A 50 6.56 4.22 -6.24
C ALA A 50 6.74 2.83 -5.65
N LEU A 51 6.13 2.58 -4.49
CA LEU A 51 6.15 1.25 -3.89
C LEU A 51 5.43 0.24 -4.76
N SER A 52 4.46 0.70 -5.58
CA SER A 52 3.74 -0.17 -6.49
C SER A 52 4.62 -0.78 -7.57
N SER A 53 5.83 -0.24 -7.77
CA SER A 53 6.80 -0.82 -8.69
C SER A 53 7.64 -1.92 -8.05
N GLY A 54 7.46 -2.15 -6.74
CA GLY A 54 8.21 -3.15 -6.00
C GLY A 54 7.51 -4.48 -5.98
N GLU A 55 7.79 -5.26 -4.93
CA GLU A 55 7.25 -6.60 -4.78
C GLU A 55 6.74 -6.83 -3.38
N LEU A 56 5.75 -7.69 -3.26
CA LEU A 56 5.30 -8.17 -1.96
C LEU A 56 6.12 -9.38 -1.54
N VAL A 57 6.56 -9.36 -0.29
CA VAL A 57 7.26 -10.48 0.32
C VAL A 57 6.56 -10.73 1.66
N GLY A 58 5.68 -11.72 1.71
CA GLY A 58 4.85 -11.95 2.89
C GLY A 58 3.97 -10.74 3.18
N THR A 59 4.15 -10.15 4.36
CA THR A 59 3.41 -8.95 4.78
C THR A 59 4.26 -7.69 4.70
N GLN A 60 5.24 -7.69 3.81
CA GLN A 60 6.11 -6.54 3.58
C GLN A 60 6.13 -6.18 2.10
N VAL A 61 6.31 -4.90 1.82
CA VAL A 61 6.53 -4.43 0.45
C VAL A 61 7.99 -4.04 0.31
N THR A 62 8.60 -4.45 -0.79
CA THR A 62 10.00 -4.16 -1.09
C THR A 62 10.07 -3.09 -2.17
N CYS A 63 10.79 -1.99 -1.89
CA CYS A 63 11.07 -0.97 -2.88
C CYS A 63 12.08 -1.53 -3.89
N VAL A 64 11.90 -1.21 -5.18
CA VAL A 64 12.83 -1.70 -6.21
C VAL A 64 14.23 -1.15 -6.04
N LEU A 65 14.35 0.01 -5.39
CA LEU A 65 15.63 0.66 -5.22
C LEU A 65 16.27 0.19 -3.92
N HIS A 66 17.39 -0.51 -4.04
CA HIS A 66 18.21 -0.95 -2.90
C HIS A 66 17.54 -1.93 -1.93
N GLY A 67 16.36 -2.44 -2.26
CA GLY A 67 15.71 -3.45 -1.44
C GLY A 67 15.13 -2.97 -0.12
N ALA A 68 14.84 -1.69 0.02
CA ALA A 68 14.18 -1.17 1.21
C ALA A 68 12.83 -1.86 1.39
N ARG A 69 12.50 -2.22 2.64
CA ARG A 69 11.26 -2.92 2.95
C ARG A 69 10.45 -2.19 3.98
N PHE A 70 9.13 -2.30 3.84
CA PHE A 70 8.20 -1.68 4.76
C PHE A 70 7.11 -2.67 5.14
N ASP A 71 6.73 -2.64 6.41
CA ASP A 71 5.64 -3.46 6.91
C ASP A 71 4.32 -2.93 6.36
N LEU A 72 3.47 -3.82 5.83
CA LEU A 72 2.21 -3.42 5.21
C LEU A 72 1.21 -2.85 6.22
N GLU A 73 1.23 -3.38 7.44
CA GLU A 73 0.26 -2.97 8.44
C GLU A 73 0.60 -1.63 9.09
N THR A 74 1.87 -1.44 9.40
CA THR A 74 2.31 -0.26 10.15
C THR A 74 3.05 0.76 9.31
N GLY A 75 3.56 0.37 8.14
CA GLY A 75 4.42 1.21 7.32
C GLY A 75 5.83 1.30 7.86
N ALA A 76 6.16 0.56 8.92
CA ALA A 76 7.47 0.65 9.54
C ALA A 76 8.58 0.12 8.64
N PRO A 77 9.75 0.77 8.62
CA PRO A 77 10.87 0.28 7.82
C PRO A 77 11.40 -1.03 8.39
N ARG A 78 11.64 -2.01 7.54
CA ARG A 78 12.10 -3.34 7.94
C ARG A 78 13.45 -3.71 7.37
N ALA A 79 13.96 -2.93 6.42
CA ALA A 79 15.28 -3.18 5.86
C ALA A 79 15.88 -1.87 5.38
N LEU A 80 17.17 -1.71 5.61
CA LEU A 80 17.90 -0.56 5.10
C LEU A 80 17.87 -0.58 3.57
N PRO A 81 17.89 0.59 2.93
CA PRO A 81 18.17 1.90 3.50
C PRO A 81 16.95 2.65 4.05
N ALA A 82 15.79 2.01 4.12
CA ALA A 82 14.60 2.65 4.69
C ALA A 82 14.78 2.85 6.20
N VAL A 83 14.66 4.10 6.65
CA VAL A 83 14.81 4.46 8.05
C VAL A 83 13.60 5.21 8.59
N ARG A 84 12.67 5.60 7.73
CA ARG A 84 11.42 6.27 8.11
C ARG A 84 10.23 5.45 7.64
N PRO A 85 9.13 5.46 8.39
CA PRO A 85 7.94 4.75 7.96
C PRO A 85 7.29 5.44 6.78
N VAL A 86 6.52 4.68 6.00
CA VAL A 86 5.61 5.23 5.00
C VAL A 86 4.24 5.39 5.65
N ARG A 87 3.47 6.35 5.15
CA ARG A 87 2.12 6.59 5.65
C ARG A 87 1.21 5.42 5.26
N THR A 88 0.38 4.99 6.21
CA THR A 88 -0.63 3.97 5.96
C THR A 88 -2.02 4.58 6.08
N PHE A 89 -3.00 3.95 5.47
CA PHE A 89 -4.39 4.37 5.50
C PHE A 89 -5.24 3.18 5.94
N GLU A 90 -6.36 3.46 6.58
CA GLU A 90 -7.30 2.40 6.88
C GLU A 90 -7.89 1.86 5.57
N SER A 91 -8.02 0.56 5.47
CA SER A 91 -8.55 -0.10 4.28
C SER A 91 -9.45 -1.26 4.68
N ARG A 92 -10.39 -1.57 3.79
CA ARG A 92 -11.28 -2.69 4.02
C ARG A 92 -11.83 -3.19 2.69
N VAL A 93 -12.37 -4.41 2.72
CA VAL A 93 -13.17 -4.95 1.63
C VAL A 93 -14.62 -4.92 2.08
N GLN A 94 -15.45 -4.24 1.32
CA GLN A 94 -16.88 -4.15 1.60
C GLN A 94 -17.61 -4.70 0.38
N GLY A 95 -18.17 -5.91 0.51
CA GLY A 95 -18.69 -6.62 -0.64
C GLY A 95 -17.57 -6.94 -1.60
N ARG A 96 -17.61 -6.37 -2.78
CA ARG A 96 -16.54 -6.53 -3.77
C ARG A 96 -15.72 -5.26 -3.95
N GLU A 97 -15.92 -4.28 -3.09
CA GLU A 97 -15.21 -3.01 -3.18
C GLU A 97 -14.06 -2.95 -2.19
N ILE A 98 -12.94 -2.45 -2.67
CA ILE A 98 -11.82 -2.10 -1.79
C ILE A 98 -11.99 -0.63 -1.46
N GLN A 99 -12.06 -0.33 -0.18
CA GLN A 99 -12.29 1.03 0.30
C GLN A 99 -11.16 1.48 1.20
N VAL A 100 -10.87 2.77 1.14
CA VAL A 100 -9.84 3.40 1.94
C VAL A 100 -10.43 4.61 2.63
N ARG A 101 -9.99 4.86 3.83
CA ARG A 101 -10.39 6.04 4.58
C ARG A 101 -9.14 6.88 4.87
N LEU A 102 -9.18 8.13 4.39
CA LEU A 102 -8.11 9.10 4.62
C LEU A 102 -8.35 9.78 5.96
N GLY A 103 -7.48 9.85 6.77
CA GLY A 103 -7.70 10.57 7.94
C GLY A 103 -7.58 9.94 9.20
#